data_4325ee2423d178e362a3af0246282324
#
_entry.id   4325ee2423d178e362a3af0246282324
#
_cell.length_a   1.000
_cell.length_b   1.000
_cell.length_c   1.000
_cell.angle_alpha   90.00
_cell.angle_beta   90.00
_cell.angle_gamma   90.00
#
_symmetry.space_group_name_H-M   'P 1'
#
loop_
_entity.id
_entity.type
_entity.pdbx_description
1 polymer ?
#
loop_
_entity_poly.entity_id
_entity_poly.type
_entity_poly.pdbx_seq_one_letter_code
_entity_poly.pdbx_strand_id
1 'polypeptide(L)'
;MKKPNRNKIKDASTYFLVTVAFVVLQLMASQGKLNSTTKGFLVPACAYIVLAVSLNLLVGICGELSLGHAGFMGIGAFTGIIVTSLLAQAVPNGVARLTIGMMVGGMLAGAIAFLVGIPVLRLRGDYLAIVTLAFGEIMKNIFGNLYLGVDENGLHATIASDGLTLAEGGKMIISGPRGATGITKLSTFAMGFALILFTLFVVQNLINSKEGRAIK
;
A
#
# COMPACT_ATOMS: atom_id res chain seq x y z
N MET A 1 21.40 -3.36 -38.13
CA MET A 1 21.27 -2.90 -36.73
C MET A 1 19.81 -2.52 -36.48
N LYS A 2 19.05 -3.28 -35.65
CA LYS A 2 17.66 -2.96 -35.28
C LYS A 2 17.68 -1.72 -34.43
N LYS A 3 17.06 -0.61 -34.87
CA LYS A 3 16.87 0.60 -34.05
C LYS A 3 16.24 0.20 -32.71
N PRO A 4 16.83 0.60 -31.56
CA PRO A 4 16.26 0.27 -30.26
C PRO A 4 14.86 0.90 -30.19
N ASN A 5 13.88 0.08 -29.84
CA ASN A 5 12.48 0.47 -29.81
C ASN A 5 12.34 1.65 -28.84
N ARG A 6 11.84 2.80 -29.29
CA ARG A 6 11.78 4.08 -28.56
C ARG A 6 11.12 3.95 -27.17
N ASN A 7 10.27 2.95 -27.00
CA ASN A 7 9.65 2.62 -25.72
C ASN A 7 10.65 1.98 -24.74
N LYS A 8 11.51 1.08 -25.20
CA LYS A 8 12.53 0.43 -24.34
C LYS A 8 13.56 1.43 -23.80
N ILE A 9 13.88 2.46 -24.57
CA ILE A 9 14.80 3.52 -24.11
C ILE A 9 14.12 4.37 -23.02
N LYS A 10 12.84 4.72 -23.19
CA LYS A 10 12.07 5.45 -22.17
C LYS A 10 11.92 4.65 -20.89
N ASP A 11 11.61 3.36 -21.00
CA ASP A 11 11.49 2.47 -19.85
C ASP A 11 12.83 2.36 -19.10
N ALA A 12 13.94 2.13 -19.81
CA ALA A 12 15.28 2.10 -19.22
C ALA A 12 15.69 3.42 -18.56
N SER A 13 15.33 4.57 -19.17
CA SER A 13 15.56 5.89 -18.59
C SER A 13 14.80 6.07 -17.26
N THR A 14 13.55 5.61 -17.17
CA THR A 14 12.75 5.70 -15.95
C THR A 14 13.37 4.87 -14.81
N TYR A 15 13.76 3.61 -15.09
CA TYR A 15 14.43 2.78 -14.08
C TYR A 15 15.76 3.38 -13.63
N PHE A 16 16.55 3.90 -14.57
CA PHE A 16 17.83 4.54 -14.26
C PHE A 16 17.64 5.75 -13.35
N LEU A 17 16.71 6.64 -13.68
CA LEU A 17 16.44 7.86 -12.89
C LEU A 17 15.97 7.50 -11.47
N VAL A 18 15.03 6.54 -11.34
CA VAL A 18 14.51 6.10 -10.04
C VAL A 18 15.61 5.45 -9.21
N THR A 19 16.48 4.63 -9.83
CA THR A 19 17.61 4.00 -9.13
C THR A 19 18.65 5.03 -8.68
N VAL A 20 18.98 6.01 -9.51
CA VAL A 20 19.89 7.11 -9.14
C VAL A 20 19.34 7.91 -7.96
N ALA A 21 18.05 8.28 -8.00
CA ALA A 21 17.41 8.98 -6.92
C ALA A 21 17.48 8.19 -5.59
N PHE A 22 17.24 6.87 -5.66
CA PHE A 22 17.36 6.00 -4.49
C PHE A 22 18.78 5.98 -3.92
N VAL A 23 19.79 5.76 -4.78
CA VAL A 23 21.19 5.69 -4.36
C VAL A 23 21.62 7.00 -3.69
N VAL A 24 21.26 8.15 -4.27
CA VAL A 24 21.55 9.46 -3.70
C VAL A 24 20.91 9.62 -2.31
N LEU A 25 19.61 9.32 -2.18
CA LEU A 25 18.90 9.42 -0.91
C LEU A 25 19.44 8.43 0.13
N GLN A 26 19.78 7.21 -0.28
CA GLN A 26 20.37 6.21 0.61
C GLN A 26 21.74 6.64 1.11
N LEU A 27 22.59 7.20 0.25
CA LEU A 27 23.91 7.72 0.64
C LEU A 27 23.78 8.92 1.59
N MET A 28 22.84 9.83 1.33
CA MET A 28 22.57 10.95 2.24
C MET A 28 22.04 10.47 3.59
N ALA A 29 21.21 9.43 3.60
CA ALA A 29 20.68 8.83 4.83
C ALA A 29 21.78 8.14 5.65
N SER A 30 22.72 7.44 5.00
CA SER A 30 23.83 6.74 5.65
C SER A 30 24.89 7.70 6.19
N GLN A 31 25.15 8.82 5.50
CA GLN A 31 26.09 9.86 5.95
C GLN A 31 25.54 10.74 7.09
N GLY A 32 24.34 10.49 7.56
CA GLY A 32 23.75 11.28 8.66
C GLY A 32 23.32 12.70 8.25
N LYS A 33 23.42 13.07 6.98
CA LYS A 33 23.06 14.40 6.47
C LYS A 33 21.55 14.67 6.45
N LEU A 34 20.72 13.62 6.59
CA LEU A 34 19.27 13.76 6.64
C LEU A 34 18.79 13.95 8.08
N ASN A 35 17.93 14.94 8.27
CA ASN A 35 17.26 15.18 9.54
C ASN A 35 16.37 13.97 9.91
N SER A 36 16.13 13.74 11.21
CA SER A 36 15.31 12.63 11.72
C SER A 36 13.91 12.61 11.12
N THR A 37 13.32 13.79 10.94
CA THR A 37 12.01 13.95 10.30
C THR A 37 12.02 13.47 8.84
N THR A 38 13.07 13.83 8.07
CA THR A 38 13.18 13.43 6.66
C THR A 38 13.38 11.91 6.54
N LYS A 39 14.20 11.31 7.42
CA LYS A 39 14.35 9.84 7.47
C LYS A 39 13.03 9.13 7.75
N GLY A 40 12.22 9.68 8.67
CA GLY A 40 10.89 9.14 8.97
C GLY A 40 9.90 9.23 7.79
N PHE A 41 10.07 10.22 6.92
CA PHE A 41 9.19 10.44 5.77
C PHE A 41 9.54 9.58 4.53
N LEU A 42 10.77 9.05 4.42
CA LEU A 42 11.21 8.29 3.25
C LEU A 42 10.35 7.05 2.96
N VAL A 43 9.96 6.32 4.00
CA VAL A 43 9.15 5.10 3.83
C VAL A 43 7.71 5.43 3.39
N PRO A 44 6.99 6.35 4.05
CA PRO A 44 5.70 6.83 3.55
C PRO A 44 5.77 7.38 2.13
N ALA A 45 6.83 8.13 1.78
CA ALA A 45 7.01 8.63 0.42
C ALA A 45 7.06 7.51 -0.62
N CYS A 46 7.77 6.40 -0.33
CA CYS A 46 7.76 5.23 -1.21
C CYS A 46 6.35 4.66 -1.42
N ALA A 47 5.56 4.57 -0.36
CA ALA A 47 4.18 4.09 -0.45
C ALA A 47 3.31 5.03 -1.31
N TYR A 48 3.44 6.34 -1.16
CA TYR A 48 2.73 7.31 -2.00
C TYR A 48 3.18 7.27 -3.46
N ILE A 49 4.46 7.01 -3.74
CA ILE A 49 4.94 6.82 -5.12
C ILE A 49 4.30 5.58 -5.75
N VAL A 50 4.24 4.46 -5.04
CA VAL A 50 3.56 3.24 -5.50
C VAL A 50 2.08 3.52 -5.79
N LEU A 51 1.42 4.23 -4.88
CA LEU A 51 0.01 4.62 -5.04
C LEU A 51 -0.19 5.52 -6.27
N ALA A 52 0.67 6.53 -6.46
CA ALA A 52 0.61 7.44 -7.59
C ALA A 52 0.85 6.75 -8.93
N VAL A 53 1.81 5.82 -9.00
CA VAL A 53 2.09 5.03 -10.20
C VAL A 53 0.90 4.13 -10.56
N SER A 54 0.30 3.47 -9.58
CA SER A 54 -0.89 2.64 -9.80
C SER A 54 -2.13 3.45 -10.16
N LEU A 55 -2.32 4.62 -9.56
CA LEU A 55 -3.41 5.54 -9.91
C LEU A 55 -3.24 6.09 -11.33
N ASN A 56 -2.01 6.40 -11.76
CA ASN A 56 -1.73 6.84 -13.11
C ASN A 56 -2.09 5.79 -14.18
N LEU A 57 -2.07 4.51 -13.84
CA LEU A 57 -2.55 3.46 -14.73
C LEU A 57 -4.06 3.63 -14.99
N LEU A 58 -4.85 3.90 -13.96
CA LEU A 58 -6.30 4.08 -14.07
C LEU A 58 -6.65 5.40 -14.76
N VAL A 59 -6.16 6.52 -14.23
CA VAL A 59 -6.53 7.86 -14.72
C VAL A 59 -5.81 8.20 -16.02
N GLY A 60 -4.51 7.92 -16.11
CA GLY A 60 -3.68 8.33 -17.24
C GLY A 60 -3.80 7.42 -18.47
N ILE A 61 -4.14 6.15 -18.30
CA ILE A 61 -4.16 5.16 -19.38
C ILE A 61 -5.59 4.68 -19.67
N CYS A 62 -6.35 4.30 -18.66
CA CYS A 62 -7.75 3.87 -18.83
C CYS A 62 -8.70 5.07 -18.99
N GLY A 63 -8.29 6.28 -18.60
CA GLY A 63 -9.14 7.47 -18.65
C GLY A 63 -10.27 7.48 -17.62
N GLU A 64 -10.24 6.59 -16.63
CA GLU A 64 -11.27 6.45 -15.62
C GLU A 64 -10.84 7.09 -14.29
N LEU A 65 -11.65 8.01 -13.78
CA LEU A 65 -11.38 8.67 -12.51
C LEU A 65 -11.83 7.79 -11.34
N SER A 66 -10.86 7.27 -10.57
CA SER A 66 -11.12 6.51 -9.35
C SER A 66 -10.64 7.28 -8.12
N LEU A 67 -11.58 7.69 -7.26
CA LEU A 67 -11.30 8.39 -6.01
C LEU A 67 -11.22 7.44 -4.79
N GLY A 68 -11.59 6.17 -4.96
CA GLY A 68 -11.57 5.14 -3.91
C GLY A 68 -10.22 4.41 -3.74
N HIS A 69 -9.20 4.77 -4.51
CA HIS A 69 -7.92 4.04 -4.54
C HIS A 69 -7.24 3.98 -3.17
N ALA A 70 -7.33 5.05 -2.38
CA ALA A 70 -6.83 5.10 -1.00
C ALA A 70 -7.53 4.11 -0.06
N GLY A 71 -8.80 3.77 -0.30
CA GLY A 71 -9.54 2.77 0.47
C GLY A 71 -8.91 1.37 0.37
N PHE A 72 -8.51 0.97 -0.83
CA PHE A 72 -7.82 -0.32 -1.03
C PHE A 72 -6.43 -0.34 -0.40
N MET A 73 -5.70 0.79 -0.44
CA MET A 73 -4.44 0.94 0.29
C MET A 73 -4.65 0.75 1.80
N GLY A 74 -5.73 1.33 2.35
CA GLY A 74 -6.11 1.17 3.75
C GLY A 74 -6.36 -0.30 4.11
N ILE A 75 -7.15 -1.02 3.32
CA ILE A 75 -7.43 -2.45 3.53
C ILE A 75 -6.11 -3.24 3.60
N GLY A 76 -5.22 -3.05 2.62
CA GLY A 76 -3.93 -3.73 2.58
C GLY A 76 -3.05 -3.40 3.79
N ALA A 77 -2.99 -2.12 4.18
CA ALA A 77 -2.18 -1.65 5.31
C ALA A 77 -2.69 -2.22 6.65
N PHE A 78 -3.98 -2.10 6.94
CA PHE A 78 -4.56 -2.61 8.19
C PHE A 78 -4.46 -4.14 8.29
N THR A 79 -4.75 -4.86 7.22
CA THR A 79 -4.56 -6.31 7.17
C THR A 79 -3.09 -6.69 7.38
N GLY A 80 -2.16 -6.00 6.72
CA GLY A 80 -0.73 -6.23 6.89
C GLY A 80 -0.27 -6.01 8.33
N ILE A 81 -0.78 -4.97 9.01
CA ILE A 81 -0.49 -4.69 10.42
C ILE A 81 -1.01 -5.82 11.31
N ILE A 82 -2.25 -6.27 11.11
CA ILE A 82 -2.85 -7.36 11.89
C ILE A 82 -2.01 -8.63 11.73
N VAL A 83 -1.73 -9.04 10.50
CA VAL A 83 -0.95 -10.25 10.20
C VAL A 83 0.46 -10.17 10.78
N THR A 84 1.15 -9.04 10.63
CA THR A 84 2.50 -8.87 11.20
C THR A 84 2.50 -8.88 12.72
N SER A 85 1.44 -8.41 13.35
CA SER A 85 1.29 -8.43 14.81
C SER A 85 1.02 -9.83 15.33
N LEU A 86 0.14 -10.60 14.67
CA LEU A 86 -0.15 -12.00 15.02
C LEU A 86 1.06 -12.92 14.84
N LEU A 87 1.84 -12.69 13.78
CA LEU A 87 3.06 -13.47 13.52
C LEU A 87 4.27 -13.03 14.38
N ALA A 88 4.11 -12.07 15.30
CA ALA A 88 5.22 -11.53 16.08
C ALA A 88 5.93 -12.61 16.94
N GLN A 89 5.21 -13.59 17.43
CA GLN A 89 5.75 -14.69 18.24
C GLN A 89 6.26 -15.86 17.36
N ALA A 90 5.59 -16.14 16.24
CA ALA A 90 5.91 -17.28 15.37
C ALA A 90 7.09 -17.02 14.43
N VAL A 91 7.28 -15.79 13.97
CA VAL A 91 8.32 -15.41 13.01
C VAL A 91 9.19 -14.29 13.57
N PRO A 92 10.36 -14.59 14.16
CA PRO A 92 11.24 -13.59 14.76
C PRO A 92 11.89 -12.68 13.72
N ASN A 93 12.02 -13.13 12.46
CA ASN A 93 12.59 -12.33 11.38
C ASN A 93 11.60 -11.25 10.91
N GLY A 94 11.92 -9.98 11.23
CA GLY A 94 11.05 -8.83 10.89
C GLY A 94 10.81 -8.65 9.40
N VAL A 95 11.81 -8.93 8.54
CA VAL A 95 11.69 -8.81 7.08
C VAL A 95 10.72 -9.86 6.53
N ALA A 96 10.87 -11.12 6.94
CA ALA A 96 9.97 -12.19 6.52
C ALA A 96 8.52 -11.92 6.96
N ARG A 97 8.36 -11.48 8.21
CA ARG A 97 7.06 -11.13 8.78
C ARG A 97 6.38 -10.00 8.02
N LEU A 98 7.11 -8.95 7.68
CA LEU A 98 6.57 -7.84 6.89
C LEU A 98 6.19 -8.29 5.48
N THR A 99 7.02 -9.10 4.82
CA THR A 99 6.73 -9.64 3.48
C THR A 99 5.46 -10.49 3.47
N ILE A 100 5.29 -11.37 4.45
CA ILE A 100 4.06 -12.18 4.60
C ILE A 100 2.85 -11.26 4.81
N GLY A 101 2.96 -10.28 5.72
CA GLY A 101 1.89 -9.31 5.97
C GLY A 101 1.49 -8.52 4.72
N MET A 102 2.46 -8.12 3.90
CA MET A 102 2.22 -7.42 2.64
C MET A 102 1.55 -8.33 1.60
N MET A 103 1.96 -9.60 1.50
CA MET A 103 1.33 -10.55 0.57
C MET A 103 -0.13 -10.82 0.96
N VAL A 104 -0.40 -11.10 2.23
CA VAL A 104 -1.77 -11.34 2.72
C VAL A 104 -2.63 -10.08 2.60
N GLY A 105 -2.09 -8.91 2.98
CA GLY A 105 -2.78 -7.63 2.83
C GLY A 105 -3.10 -7.30 1.38
N GLY A 106 -2.15 -7.56 0.46
CA GLY A 106 -2.35 -7.38 -0.98
C GLY A 106 -3.40 -8.33 -1.56
N MET A 107 -3.40 -9.62 -1.15
CA MET A 107 -4.41 -10.58 -1.59
C MET A 107 -5.81 -10.18 -1.11
N LEU A 108 -5.96 -9.78 0.14
CA LEU A 108 -7.25 -9.37 0.68
C LEU A 108 -7.75 -8.08 0.01
N ALA A 109 -6.88 -7.08 -0.15
CA ALA A 109 -7.20 -5.86 -0.87
C ALA A 109 -7.61 -6.15 -2.33
N GLY A 110 -6.91 -7.06 -3.01
CA GLY A 110 -7.24 -7.52 -4.36
C GLY A 110 -8.57 -8.25 -4.43
N ALA A 111 -8.87 -9.13 -3.48
CA ALA A 111 -10.16 -9.83 -3.41
C ALA A 111 -11.33 -8.85 -3.22
N ILE A 112 -11.19 -7.89 -2.32
CA ILE A 112 -12.21 -6.85 -2.09
C ILE A 112 -12.32 -5.93 -3.32
N ALA A 113 -11.19 -5.55 -3.93
CA ALA A 113 -11.19 -4.76 -5.16
C ALA A 113 -11.91 -5.47 -6.31
N PHE A 114 -11.74 -6.79 -6.45
CA PHE A 114 -12.46 -7.59 -7.43
C PHE A 114 -13.96 -7.61 -7.14
N LEU A 115 -14.34 -7.83 -5.89
CA LEU A 115 -15.75 -7.92 -5.48
C LEU A 115 -16.49 -6.59 -5.67
N VAL A 116 -15.85 -5.47 -5.29
CA VAL A 116 -16.39 -4.11 -5.49
C VAL A 116 -16.31 -3.68 -6.96
N GLY A 117 -15.26 -4.09 -7.66
CA GLY A 117 -15.02 -3.75 -9.07
C GLY A 117 -16.11 -4.26 -10.00
N ILE A 118 -16.65 -5.46 -9.78
CA ILE A 118 -17.68 -6.04 -10.64
C ILE A 118 -18.90 -5.10 -10.83
N PRO A 119 -19.56 -4.60 -9.78
CA PRO A 119 -20.66 -3.65 -9.93
C PRO A 119 -20.20 -2.27 -10.40
N VAL A 120 -19.04 -1.81 -9.94
CA VAL A 120 -18.53 -0.45 -10.20
C VAL A 120 -18.10 -0.27 -11.66
N LEU A 121 -17.50 -1.28 -12.29
CA LEU A 121 -17.11 -1.23 -13.71
C LEU A 121 -18.29 -1.18 -14.70
N ARG A 122 -19.53 -1.38 -14.23
CA ARG A 122 -20.73 -1.16 -15.05
C ARG A 122 -21.12 0.32 -15.15
N LEU A 123 -20.55 1.17 -14.29
CA LEU A 123 -20.77 2.61 -14.27
C LEU A 123 -19.75 3.29 -15.18
N ARG A 124 -20.11 4.46 -15.72
CA ARG A 124 -19.26 5.22 -16.63
C ARG A 124 -19.16 6.69 -16.19
N GLY A 125 -18.04 7.31 -16.50
CA GLY A 125 -17.81 8.74 -16.26
C GLY A 125 -17.94 9.12 -14.79
N ASP A 126 -18.70 10.18 -14.52
CA ASP A 126 -18.82 10.78 -13.18
C ASP A 126 -19.45 9.86 -12.15
N TYR A 127 -20.34 8.94 -12.56
CA TYR A 127 -20.94 7.96 -11.64
C TYR A 127 -19.92 6.99 -11.08
N LEU A 128 -18.90 6.61 -11.86
CA LEU A 128 -17.79 5.79 -11.40
C LEU A 128 -16.99 6.54 -10.31
N ALA A 129 -16.70 7.82 -10.54
CA ALA A 129 -15.97 8.65 -9.57
C ALA A 129 -16.74 8.81 -8.25
N ILE A 130 -18.07 9.05 -8.31
CA ILE A 130 -18.91 9.21 -7.12
C ILE A 130 -18.97 7.92 -6.30
N VAL A 131 -19.16 6.76 -6.95
CA VAL A 131 -19.24 5.47 -6.23
C VAL A 131 -17.89 5.07 -5.63
N THR A 132 -16.80 5.30 -6.34
CA THR A 132 -15.46 5.03 -5.80
C THR A 132 -15.10 5.98 -4.64
N LEU A 133 -15.53 7.23 -4.68
CA LEU A 133 -15.40 8.17 -3.56
C LEU A 133 -16.20 7.68 -2.35
N ALA A 134 -17.46 7.28 -2.54
CA ALA A 134 -18.29 6.75 -1.47
C ALA A 134 -17.66 5.50 -0.83
N PHE A 135 -17.10 4.59 -1.63
CA PHE A 135 -16.34 3.45 -1.12
C PHE A 135 -15.14 3.88 -0.27
N GLY A 136 -14.36 4.85 -0.74
CA GLY A 136 -13.22 5.39 0.02
C GLY A 136 -13.64 5.96 1.37
N GLU A 137 -14.75 6.70 1.41
CA GLU A 137 -15.28 7.30 2.63
C GLU A 137 -15.85 6.24 3.61
N ILE A 138 -16.51 5.20 3.09
CA ILE A 138 -16.94 4.04 3.90
C ILE A 138 -15.74 3.36 4.54
N MET A 139 -14.67 3.08 3.78
CA MET A 139 -13.46 2.46 4.31
C MET A 139 -12.79 3.33 5.36
N LYS A 140 -12.68 4.62 5.15
CA LYS A 140 -12.15 5.58 6.13
C LYS A 140 -12.95 5.55 7.44
N ASN A 141 -14.28 5.53 7.37
CA ASN A 141 -15.14 5.45 8.55
C ASN A 141 -14.98 4.10 9.27
N ILE A 142 -14.89 2.98 8.55
CA ILE A 142 -14.64 1.67 9.14
C ILE A 142 -13.31 1.68 9.91
N PHE A 143 -12.22 2.14 9.28
CA PHE A 143 -10.90 2.19 9.92
C PHE A 143 -10.83 3.18 11.07
N GLY A 144 -11.57 4.30 10.99
CA GLY A 144 -11.65 5.29 12.04
C GLY A 144 -12.41 4.84 13.29
N ASN A 145 -13.26 3.81 13.17
CA ASN A 145 -14.02 3.23 14.28
C ASN A 145 -13.57 1.82 14.68
N LEU A 146 -12.51 1.31 14.04
CA LEU A 146 -12.00 -0.03 14.31
C LEU A 146 -11.00 -0.01 15.47
N TYR A 147 -11.27 -0.78 16.50
CA TYR A 147 -10.38 -1.01 17.64
C TYR A 147 -9.97 -2.47 17.64
N LEU A 148 -8.66 -2.72 17.63
CA LEU A 148 -8.09 -4.05 17.63
C LEU A 148 -6.98 -4.15 18.68
N GLY A 149 -7.07 -5.17 19.51
CA GLY A 149 -6.05 -5.51 20.48
C GLY A 149 -5.74 -7.01 20.46
N VAL A 150 -4.54 -7.35 20.89
CA VAL A 150 -4.11 -8.73 21.08
C VAL A 150 -3.72 -8.91 22.55
N ASP A 151 -4.26 -9.94 23.16
CA ASP A 151 -3.90 -10.41 24.49
C ASP A 151 -3.58 -11.92 24.47
N GLU A 152 -3.39 -12.53 25.64
CA GLU A 152 -3.13 -13.97 25.78
C GLU A 152 -4.27 -14.85 25.25
N ASN A 153 -5.49 -14.32 25.21
CA ASN A 153 -6.70 -15.02 24.75
C ASN A 153 -6.90 -14.89 23.23
N GLY A 154 -6.10 -14.06 22.54
CA GLY A 154 -6.11 -13.91 21.08
C GLY A 154 -6.39 -12.49 20.60
N LEU A 155 -7.03 -12.40 19.41
CA LEU A 155 -7.36 -11.14 18.75
C LEU A 155 -8.76 -10.68 19.18
N HIS A 156 -8.84 -9.50 19.78
CA HIS A 156 -10.09 -8.84 20.13
C HIS A 156 -10.35 -7.66 19.17
N ALA A 157 -11.53 -7.66 18.55
CA ALA A 157 -11.95 -6.64 17.61
C ALA A 157 -13.29 -6.03 18.04
N THR A 158 -13.36 -4.71 18.05
CA THR A 158 -14.61 -4.00 18.30
C THR A 158 -14.69 -2.72 17.44
N ILE A 159 -15.91 -2.25 17.19
CA ILE A 159 -16.17 -1.03 16.44
C ILE A 159 -16.43 0.15 17.39
N ALA A 160 -16.45 -0.08 18.72
CA ALA A 160 -16.67 0.95 19.73
C ALA A 160 -15.50 0.98 20.72
N SER A 161 -15.06 2.19 21.09
CA SER A 161 -13.95 2.40 22.04
C SER A 161 -14.21 1.83 23.42
N ASP A 162 -15.47 1.81 23.85
CA ASP A 162 -15.87 1.47 25.22
C ASP A 162 -16.00 -0.05 25.45
N GLY A 163 -15.89 -0.85 24.40
CA GLY A 163 -16.08 -2.30 24.45
C GLY A 163 -14.81 -3.13 24.45
N LEU A 164 -13.63 -2.54 24.27
CA LEU A 164 -12.36 -3.29 24.19
C LEU A 164 -11.70 -3.36 25.57
N THR A 165 -12.03 -4.37 26.36
CA THR A 165 -11.33 -4.72 27.59
C THR A 165 -10.27 -5.77 27.24
N LEU A 166 -8.99 -5.42 27.37
CA LEU A 166 -7.87 -6.32 27.20
C LEU A 166 -7.48 -6.89 28.56
N ALA A 167 -7.08 -8.17 28.60
CA ALA A 167 -6.49 -8.79 29.79
C ALA A 167 -5.18 -8.11 30.18
N GLU A 168 -4.67 -8.33 31.39
CA GLU A 168 -3.38 -7.82 31.84
C GLU A 168 -2.27 -8.26 30.89
N GLY A 169 -1.53 -7.27 30.32
CA GLY A 169 -0.50 -7.51 29.29
C GLY A 169 -0.97 -7.38 27.84
N GLY A 170 -2.27 -7.19 27.59
CA GLY A 170 -2.82 -6.98 26.24
C GLY A 170 -2.27 -5.72 25.58
N LYS A 171 -2.02 -5.81 24.26
CA LYS A 171 -1.46 -4.72 23.46
C LYS A 171 -2.49 -4.23 22.44
N MET A 172 -2.77 -2.91 22.46
CA MET A 172 -3.61 -2.29 21.46
C MET A 172 -2.81 -2.12 20.16
N ILE A 173 -3.34 -2.63 19.04
CA ILE A 173 -2.71 -2.58 17.72
C ILE A 173 -3.34 -1.47 16.89
N ILE A 174 -4.65 -1.37 16.89
CA ILE A 174 -5.41 -0.34 16.17
C ILE A 174 -6.31 0.36 17.18
N SER A 175 -6.28 1.69 17.18
CA SER A 175 -7.01 2.54 18.12
C SER A 175 -7.89 3.55 17.38
N GLY A 176 -8.81 3.07 16.56
CA GLY A 176 -9.77 3.90 15.84
C GLY A 176 -9.11 5.08 15.12
N PRO A 177 -9.48 6.35 15.47
CA PRO A 177 -8.98 7.55 14.79
C PRO A 177 -7.47 7.78 14.91
N ARG A 178 -6.81 7.16 15.91
CA ARG A 178 -5.35 7.23 16.07
C ARG A 178 -4.60 6.27 15.15
N GLY A 179 -5.33 5.39 14.44
CA GLY A 179 -4.77 4.40 13.54
C GLY A 179 -3.99 3.32 14.29
N ALA A 180 -2.90 2.84 13.68
CA ALA A 180 -2.06 1.80 14.25
C ALA A 180 -1.16 2.36 15.35
N THR A 181 -1.28 1.81 16.56
CA THR A 181 -0.53 2.17 17.75
C THR A 181 0.22 0.98 18.33
N GLY A 182 1.34 1.23 19.00
CA GLY A 182 2.08 0.15 19.68
C GLY A 182 2.78 -0.87 18.78
N ILE A 183 2.84 -0.65 17.47
CA ILE A 183 3.51 -1.53 16.52
C ILE A 183 5.00 -1.19 16.36
N THR A 184 5.82 -2.22 16.15
CA THR A 184 7.24 -2.04 15.82
C THR A 184 7.39 -1.64 14.36
N LYS A 185 8.21 -0.62 14.07
CA LYS A 185 8.53 -0.22 12.69
C LYS A 185 9.43 -1.28 12.05
N LEU A 186 8.86 -2.10 11.17
CA LEU A 186 9.58 -3.14 10.43
C LEU A 186 10.02 -2.67 9.04
N SER A 187 9.36 -1.63 8.52
CA SER A 187 9.61 -1.14 7.18
C SER A 187 10.94 -0.40 7.08
N THR A 188 11.74 -0.74 6.07
CA THR A 188 12.98 -0.06 5.71
C THR A 188 12.83 0.67 4.39
N PHE A 189 13.64 1.71 4.19
CA PHE A 189 13.64 2.47 2.92
C PHE A 189 13.97 1.57 1.72
N ALA A 190 14.89 0.60 1.89
CA ALA A 190 15.23 -0.36 0.84
C ALA A 190 14.04 -1.24 0.42
N MET A 191 13.19 -1.66 1.38
CA MET A 191 11.96 -2.42 1.04
C MET A 191 10.95 -1.56 0.30
N GLY A 192 10.79 -0.29 0.71
CA GLY A 192 9.94 0.65 -0.02
C GLY A 192 10.39 0.86 -1.46
N PHE A 193 11.71 0.95 -1.67
CA PHE A 193 12.28 1.06 -3.02
C PHE A 193 12.08 -0.21 -3.86
N ALA A 194 12.26 -1.39 -3.28
CA ALA A 194 11.99 -2.66 -3.95
C ALA A 194 10.53 -2.74 -4.43
N LEU A 195 9.58 -2.24 -3.63
CA LEU A 195 8.17 -2.14 -4.01
C LEU A 195 7.94 -1.17 -5.18
N ILE A 196 8.62 -0.03 -5.20
CA ILE A 196 8.53 0.92 -6.33
C ILE A 196 9.01 0.23 -7.61
N LEU A 197 10.16 -0.44 -7.58
CA LEU A 197 10.67 -1.17 -8.76
C LEU A 197 9.73 -2.28 -9.20
N PHE A 198 9.18 -3.05 -8.26
CA PHE A 198 8.19 -4.09 -8.55
C PHE A 198 6.93 -3.50 -9.20
N THR A 199 6.40 -2.41 -8.65
CA THR A 199 5.22 -1.74 -9.20
C THR A 199 5.48 -1.19 -10.60
N LEU A 200 6.62 -0.55 -10.83
CA LEU A 200 7.02 -0.07 -12.15
C LEU A 200 7.15 -1.23 -13.15
N PHE A 201 7.74 -2.35 -12.73
CA PHE A 201 7.86 -3.54 -13.57
C PHE A 201 6.48 -4.09 -13.97
N VAL A 202 5.56 -4.23 -13.02
CA VAL A 202 4.20 -4.73 -13.29
C VAL A 202 3.45 -3.76 -14.20
N VAL A 203 3.46 -2.47 -13.88
CA VAL A 203 2.72 -1.44 -14.65
C VAL A 203 3.26 -1.32 -16.07
N GLN A 204 4.58 -1.27 -16.26
CA GLN A 204 5.16 -1.17 -17.60
C GLN A 204 4.91 -2.42 -18.44
N ASN A 205 5.00 -3.61 -17.85
CA ASN A 205 4.66 -4.85 -18.56
C ASN A 205 3.18 -4.88 -18.95
N LEU A 206 2.29 -4.43 -18.07
CA LEU A 206 0.86 -4.34 -18.35
C LEU A 206 0.58 -3.37 -19.50
N ILE A 207 1.15 -2.17 -19.48
CA ILE A 207 0.98 -1.15 -20.53
C ILE A 207 1.49 -1.65 -21.89
N ASN A 208 2.57 -2.42 -21.91
CA ASN A 208 3.18 -2.94 -23.11
C ASN A 208 2.56 -4.28 -23.56
N SER A 209 1.67 -4.89 -22.79
CA SER A 209 0.97 -6.14 -23.10
C SER A 209 -0.05 -5.96 -24.24
N LYS A 210 -0.62 -7.06 -24.72
CA LYS A 210 -1.67 -7.02 -25.74
C LYS A 210 -2.96 -6.39 -25.15
N GLU A 211 -3.29 -6.74 -23.93
CA GLU A 211 -4.44 -6.24 -23.18
C GLU A 211 -4.31 -4.73 -22.90
N GLY A 212 -3.13 -4.28 -22.43
CA GLY A 212 -2.87 -2.87 -22.16
C GLY A 212 -2.90 -1.97 -23.41
N ARG A 213 -2.70 -2.54 -24.61
CA ARG A 213 -2.86 -1.82 -25.87
C ARG A 213 -4.31 -1.74 -26.34
N ALA A 214 -5.16 -2.63 -25.87
CA ALA A 214 -6.59 -2.61 -26.18
C ALA A 214 -7.36 -1.60 -25.30
N ILE A 215 -6.78 -1.21 -24.17
CA ILE A 215 -7.37 -0.26 -23.21
C ILE A 215 -7.02 1.20 -23.55
N LYS A 216 -6.01 1.43 -24.38
CA LYS A 216 -5.65 2.75 -24.93
C LYS A 216 -6.54 3.16 -26.09
#